data_882f8dfb9795931a91b07d49a3853061
#
_entry.id   882f8dfb9795931a91b07d49a3853061
#
_cell.length_a   1.000
_cell.length_b   1.000
_cell.length_c   1.000
_cell.angle_alpha   90.00
_cell.angle_beta   90.00
_cell.angle_gamma   90.00
#
_symmetry.space_group_name_H-M   'P 1'
#
loop_
_entity.id
_entity.type
_entity.pdbx_description
1 polymer ?
#
loop_
_entity_poly.entity_id
_entity_poly.type
_entity_poly.pdbx_seq_one_letter_code
_entity_poly.pdbx_strand_id
1 'polypeptide(L)'
;MLYRAIRIFRIVFSLAFMAMVVAAAFLPSAHAQRLAHFLAHMEIVPALLTAGGLWVSAWAVITLLFGRIYCSSICPLGTLQDVVSRLASRRLTGPLDRYRYRHDRPMLRVLMLIGFVECLTFGATAWIHYMDPYTEFTRMVRFWLLGNAGALIGAAVTAVLTVAMAWRGGRLLCNSLCPVGAALGALTSVSLTRFDINPDLCVHCGACERTCKGQCIRSDVSIVDNSRCVSCFDCTAVCPNGAITWRTGRHRLQWPLLQRTSAATPSALVAPNPQQKMKQPSSPAQ
;
A
#
# COMPACT_ATOMS: atom_id res chain seq x y z
N MET A 1 -0.25 17.47 15.08
CA MET A 1 -1.47 17.86 14.33
C MET A 1 -1.33 17.66 12.82
N LEU A 2 -0.20 18.04 12.22
CA LEU A 2 0.04 17.95 10.76
C LEU A 2 -0.23 16.57 10.15
N TYR A 3 0.32 15.49 10.69
CA TYR A 3 0.12 14.14 10.15
C TYR A 3 -1.34 13.65 10.20
N ARG A 4 -2.12 14.10 11.19
CA ARG A 4 -3.56 13.81 11.25
C ARG A 4 -4.32 14.51 10.12
N ALA A 5 -3.99 15.76 9.84
CA ALA A 5 -4.58 16.52 8.74
C ALA A 5 -4.24 15.89 7.38
N ILE A 6 -2.97 15.56 7.13
CA ILE A 6 -2.52 14.85 5.91
C ILE A 6 -3.27 13.52 5.73
N ARG A 7 -3.42 12.75 6.80
CA ARG A 7 -4.16 11.49 6.77
C ARG A 7 -5.63 11.68 6.39
N ILE A 8 -6.32 12.65 7.02
CA ILE A 8 -7.73 12.94 6.73
C ILE A 8 -7.89 13.41 5.29
N PHE A 9 -7.07 14.39 4.86
CA PHE A 9 -7.06 14.87 3.48
C PHE A 9 -6.90 13.73 2.47
N ARG A 10 -5.92 12.85 2.68
CA ARG A 10 -5.69 11.68 1.82
C ARG A 10 -6.91 10.75 1.76
N ILE A 11 -7.56 10.48 2.91
CA ILE A 11 -8.73 9.59 2.96
C ILE A 11 -9.89 10.22 2.18
N VAL A 12 -10.18 11.50 2.41
CA VAL A 12 -11.25 12.22 1.71
C VAL A 12 -10.96 12.24 0.20
N PHE A 13 -9.73 12.57 -0.17
CA PHE A 13 -9.31 12.61 -1.57
C PHE A 13 -9.44 11.24 -2.26
N SER A 14 -8.97 10.16 -1.62
CA SER A 14 -9.04 8.82 -2.20
C SER A 14 -10.49 8.30 -2.34
N LEU A 15 -11.36 8.62 -1.37
CA LEU A 15 -12.78 8.27 -1.46
C LEU A 15 -13.50 9.09 -2.52
N ALA A 16 -13.20 10.38 -2.64
CA ALA A 16 -13.76 11.25 -3.69
C ALA A 16 -13.33 10.78 -5.07
N PHE A 17 -12.05 10.44 -5.26
CA PHE A 17 -11.54 9.91 -6.52
C PHE A 17 -12.21 8.58 -6.88
N MET A 18 -12.32 7.65 -5.94
CA MET A 18 -13.01 6.38 -6.15
C MET A 18 -14.50 6.60 -6.51
N ALA A 19 -15.19 7.49 -5.80
CA ALA A 19 -16.58 7.84 -6.10
C ALA A 19 -16.74 8.44 -7.50
N MET A 20 -15.80 9.28 -7.94
CA MET A 20 -15.79 9.86 -9.27
C MET A 20 -15.58 8.79 -10.36
N VAL A 21 -14.68 7.82 -10.15
CA VAL A 21 -14.50 6.67 -11.05
C VAL A 21 -15.79 5.83 -11.14
N VAL A 22 -16.44 5.56 -10.00
CA VAL A 22 -17.71 4.84 -9.96
C VAL A 22 -18.81 5.63 -10.71
N ALA A 23 -18.97 6.92 -10.43
CA ALA A 23 -19.95 7.76 -11.09
C ALA A 23 -19.73 7.81 -12.61
N ALA A 24 -18.48 7.97 -13.06
CA ALA A 24 -18.13 7.96 -14.49
C ALA A 24 -18.43 6.60 -15.16
N ALA A 25 -18.39 5.50 -14.41
CA ALA A 25 -18.71 4.18 -14.92
C ALA A 25 -20.24 3.95 -15.11
N PHE A 26 -21.07 4.57 -14.24
CA PHE A 26 -22.53 4.39 -14.26
C PHE A 26 -23.29 5.40 -15.15
N LEU A 27 -22.75 6.60 -15.37
CA LEU A 27 -23.42 7.65 -16.11
C LEU A 27 -23.21 7.47 -17.63
N PRO A 28 -24.25 7.28 -18.45
CA PRO A 28 -24.14 7.08 -19.91
C PRO A 28 -23.95 8.39 -20.69
N SER A 29 -23.65 9.51 -20.03
CA SER A 29 -23.53 10.81 -20.68
C SER A 29 -22.16 11.02 -21.37
N ALA A 30 -22.13 11.84 -22.43
CA ALA A 30 -20.87 12.17 -23.11
C ALA A 30 -19.85 12.85 -22.17
N HIS A 31 -20.33 13.61 -21.18
CA HIS A 31 -19.48 14.22 -20.16
C HIS A 31 -18.86 13.15 -19.25
N ALA A 32 -19.60 12.14 -18.85
CA ALA A 32 -19.08 11.04 -18.03
C ALA A 32 -18.05 10.20 -18.79
N GLN A 33 -18.23 9.99 -20.09
CA GLN A 33 -17.25 9.30 -20.93
C GLN A 33 -15.95 10.10 -21.05
N ARG A 34 -16.02 11.42 -21.24
CA ARG A 34 -14.83 12.29 -21.23
C ARG A 34 -14.13 12.26 -19.87
N LEU A 35 -14.89 12.31 -18.79
CA LEU A 35 -14.35 12.19 -17.43
C LEU A 35 -13.69 10.84 -17.20
N ALA A 36 -14.33 9.73 -17.57
CA ALA A 36 -13.77 8.38 -17.45
C ALA A 36 -12.46 8.25 -18.25
N HIS A 37 -12.40 8.82 -19.45
CA HIS A 37 -11.19 8.84 -20.27
C HIS A 37 -10.07 9.66 -19.59
N PHE A 38 -10.39 10.84 -19.07
CA PHE A 38 -9.42 11.67 -18.34
C PHE A 38 -8.90 10.94 -17.08
N LEU A 39 -9.78 10.32 -16.28
CA LEU A 39 -9.39 9.57 -15.10
C LEU A 39 -8.51 8.36 -15.45
N ALA A 40 -8.82 7.67 -16.55
CA ALA A 40 -7.99 6.57 -17.03
C ALA A 40 -6.58 7.05 -17.42
N HIS A 41 -6.43 8.22 -18.04
CA HIS A 41 -5.12 8.78 -18.35
C HIS A 41 -4.29 9.17 -17.12
N MET A 42 -4.93 9.44 -15.99
CA MET A 42 -4.21 9.67 -14.72
C MET A 42 -3.67 8.38 -14.09
N GLU A 43 -4.15 7.22 -14.51
CA GLU A 43 -3.71 5.91 -14.01
C GLU A 43 -2.47 5.44 -14.78
N ILE A 44 -1.57 4.71 -14.08
CA ILE A 44 -0.25 4.36 -14.64
C ILE A 44 -0.35 3.43 -15.84
N VAL A 45 -1.14 2.37 -15.74
CA VAL A 45 -1.19 1.33 -16.81
C VAL A 45 -1.95 1.82 -18.04
N PRO A 46 -3.16 2.42 -17.93
CA PRO A 46 -3.81 3.03 -19.07
C PRO A 46 -2.97 4.13 -19.73
N ALA A 47 -2.30 4.97 -18.95
CA ALA A 47 -1.39 5.98 -19.48
C ALA A 47 -0.21 5.37 -20.24
N LEU A 48 0.35 4.26 -19.74
CA LEU A 48 1.43 3.54 -20.41
C LEU A 48 0.99 2.98 -21.76
N LEU A 49 -0.22 2.42 -21.84
CA LEU A 49 -0.78 1.86 -23.08
C LEU A 49 -1.17 2.92 -24.13
N THR A 50 -1.51 4.13 -23.69
CA THR A 50 -1.94 5.25 -24.58
C THR A 50 -0.82 6.20 -24.93
N ALA A 51 0.45 5.81 -24.80
CA ALA A 51 1.63 6.64 -25.00
C ALA A 51 1.67 7.90 -24.09
N GLY A 52 0.99 7.87 -22.97
CA GLY A 52 0.97 8.91 -21.93
C GLY A 52 2.25 8.97 -21.10
N GLY A 53 3.43 8.88 -21.73
CA GLY A 53 4.73 8.80 -21.04
C GLY A 53 4.96 9.94 -20.04
N LEU A 54 4.37 11.11 -20.26
CA LEU A 54 4.42 12.24 -19.34
C LEU A 54 3.76 11.92 -18.00
N TRP A 55 2.61 11.28 -17.98
CA TRP A 55 1.92 10.89 -16.74
C TRP A 55 2.64 9.79 -16.00
N VAL A 56 3.18 8.81 -16.72
CA VAL A 56 3.97 7.73 -16.13
C VAL A 56 5.25 8.29 -15.49
N SER A 57 5.96 9.18 -16.20
CA SER A 57 7.15 9.84 -15.66
C SER A 57 6.84 10.74 -14.47
N ALA A 58 5.72 11.49 -14.51
CA ALA A 58 5.26 12.29 -13.39
C ALA A 58 5.02 11.41 -12.13
N TRP A 59 4.34 10.26 -12.28
CA TRP A 59 4.15 9.33 -11.17
C TRP A 59 5.44 8.69 -10.67
N ALA A 60 6.39 8.40 -11.57
CA ALA A 60 7.70 7.92 -11.18
C ALA A 60 8.44 8.96 -10.34
N VAL A 61 8.46 10.23 -10.77
CA VAL A 61 9.07 11.35 -10.03
C VAL A 61 8.38 11.55 -8.67
N ILE A 62 7.05 11.60 -8.62
CA ILE A 62 6.29 11.72 -7.37
C ILE A 62 6.64 10.57 -6.42
N THR A 63 6.76 9.34 -6.93
CA THR A 63 7.11 8.17 -6.12
C THR A 63 8.54 8.25 -5.61
N LEU A 64 9.48 8.74 -6.40
CA LEU A 64 10.86 8.97 -5.97
C LEU A 64 10.97 10.07 -4.91
N LEU A 65 10.11 11.08 -4.97
CA LEU A 65 10.09 12.17 -3.98
C LEU A 65 9.39 11.77 -2.69
N PHE A 66 8.21 11.19 -2.78
CA PHE A 66 7.26 11.06 -1.66
C PHE A 66 6.89 9.60 -1.31
N GLY A 67 7.43 8.63 -2.03
CA GLY A 67 7.05 7.23 -1.86
C GLY A 67 5.76 6.88 -2.59
N ARG A 68 5.16 5.72 -2.28
CA ARG A 68 4.02 5.11 -2.98
C ARG A 68 2.67 5.81 -2.69
N ILE A 69 2.61 7.13 -2.78
CA ILE A 69 1.37 7.90 -2.54
C ILE A 69 0.28 7.55 -3.55
N TYR A 70 0.65 7.28 -4.81
CA TYR A 70 -0.28 6.82 -5.84
C TYR A 70 -1.19 5.68 -5.36
N CYS A 71 -0.60 4.62 -4.79
CA CYS A 71 -1.34 3.45 -4.31
C CYS A 71 -2.30 3.75 -3.15
N SER A 72 -2.09 4.86 -2.42
CA SER A 72 -2.91 5.21 -1.27
C SER A 72 -3.94 6.30 -1.54
N SER A 73 -3.80 7.05 -2.64
CA SER A 73 -4.62 8.23 -2.89
C SER A 73 -5.41 8.15 -4.19
N ILE A 74 -4.83 7.61 -5.26
CA ILE A 74 -5.46 7.58 -6.59
C ILE A 74 -5.97 6.19 -6.95
N CYS A 75 -5.18 5.14 -6.73
CA CYS A 75 -5.59 3.79 -7.12
C CYS A 75 -6.93 3.37 -6.47
N PRO A 76 -8.02 3.19 -7.25
CA PRO A 76 -9.34 2.88 -6.71
C PRO A 76 -9.39 1.48 -6.08
N LEU A 77 -8.64 0.52 -6.62
CA LEU A 77 -8.52 -0.83 -6.05
C LEU A 77 -7.83 -0.78 -4.67
N GLY A 78 -6.81 0.08 -4.49
CA GLY A 78 -6.16 0.30 -3.21
C GLY A 78 -7.11 0.93 -2.17
N THR A 79 -7.95 1.87 -2.61
CA THR A 79 -8.98 2.48 -1.75
C THR A 79 -10.05 1.47 -1.36
N LEU A 80 -10.49 0.61 -2.29
CA LEU A 80 -11.42 -0.48 -2.00
C LEU A 80 -10.86 -1.43 -0.94
N GLN A 81 -9.60 -1.84 -1.06
CA GLN A 81 -8.94 -2.68 -0.06
C GLN A 81 -8.89 -2.00 1.31
N ASP A 82 -8.65 -0.70 1.37
CA ASP A 82 -8.67 0.07 2.61
C ASP A 82 -10.06 0.09 3.27
N VAL A 83 -11.12 0.24 2.48
CA VAL A 83 -12.51 0.21 2.97
C VAL A 83 -12.86 -1.18 3.50
N VAL A 84 -12.63 -2.23 2.70
CA VAL A 84 -12.90 -3.62 3.08
C VAL A 84 -12.12 -4.00 4.34
N SER A 85 -10.85 -3.65 4.42
CA SER A 85 -10.02 -3.97 5.56
C SER A 85 -10.46 -3.25 6.84
N ARG A 86 -10.96 -2.01 6.74
CA ARG A 86 -11.54 -1.29 7.89
C ARG A 86 -12.86 -1.91 8.36
N LEU A 87 -13.71 -2.32 7.41
CA LEU A 87 -14.97 -2.96 7.73
C LEU A 87 -14.74 -4.29 8.45
N ALA A 88 -13.80 -5.09 7.95
CA ALA A 88 -13.44 -6.36 8.55
C ALA A 88 -12.82 -6.20 9.96
N SER A 89 -11.99 -5.18 10.21
CA SER A 89 -11.43 -4.94 11.55
C SER A 89 -12.47 -4.52 12.57
N ARG A 90 -13.56 -3.87 12.15
CA ARG A 90 -14.66 -3.49 13.05
C ARG A 90 -15.53 -4.69 13.45
N ARG A 91 -15.62 -5.73 12.60
CA ARG A 91 -16.56 -6.84 12.79
C ARG A 91 -15.96 -8.07 13.45
N LEU A 92 -14.69 -8.41 13.21
CA LEU A 92 -14.13 -9.72 13.56
C LEU A 92 -13.10 -9.71 14.69
N THR A 93 -12.34 -8.66 14.81
CA THR A 93 -11.30 -8.53 15.84
C THR A 93 -11.33 -7.10 16.31
N GLY A 94 -11.31 -6.88 17.59
CA GLY A 94 -11.17 -5.53 18.12
C GLY A 94 -10.07 -4.74 17.37
N PRO A 95 -10.04 -3.41 17.44
CA PRO A 95 -9.28 -2.54 16.54
C PRO A 95 -7.76 -2.73 16.56
N LEU A 96 -7.22 -3.66 17.33
CA LEU A 96 -5.81 -3.67 17.73
C LEU A 96 -4.96 -4.87 17.26
N ASP A 97 -5.52 -5.97 16.73
CA ASP A 97 -4.71 -7.21 16.58
C ASP A 97 -4.64 -7.80 15.17
N ARG A 98 -5.05 -7.05 14.15
CA ARG A 98 -5.25 -7.63 12.83
C ARG A 98 -4.01 -7.71 11.98
N TYR A 99 -3.15 -6.69 12.01
CA TYR A 99 -1.98 -6.64 11.16
C TYR A 99 -0.74 -6.95 11.98
N ARG A 100 0.00 -7.97 11.52
CA ARG A 100 1.36 -8.26 11.99
C ARG A 100 2.33 -8.10 10.83
N TYR A 101 3.57 -7.84 11.12
CA TYR A 101 4.62 -7.88 10.11
C TYR A 101 4.58 -9.22 9.36
N ARG A 102 4.54 -9.14 8.04
CA ARG A 102 4.63 -10.32 7.19
C ARG A 102 5.94 -10.26 6.44
N HIS A 103 6.64 -11.40 6.39
CA HIS A 103 7.87 -11.49 5.61
C HIS A 103 7.60 -11.16 4.14
N ASP A 104 8.47 -10.33 3.52
CA ASP A 104 8.36 -10.00 2.11
C ASP A 104 8.58 -11.24 1.23
N ARG A 105 7.91 -11.28 0.10
CA ARG A 105 8.08 -12.30 -0.94
C ARG A 105 8.63 -11.62 -2.20
N PRO A 106 9.91 -11.21 -2.21
CA PRO A 106 10.47 -10.44 -3.30
C PRO A 106 10.45 -11.20 -4.62
N MET A 107 10.64 -12.53 -4.59
CA MET A 107 10.57 -13.36 -5.80
C MET A 107 9.19 -13.28 -6.48
N LEU A 108 8.09 -13.34 -5.72
CA LEU A 108 6.76 -13.25 -6.29
C LEU A 108 6.51 -11.88 -6.94
N ARG A 109 6.97 -10.81 -6.29
CA ARG A 109 6.86 -9.43 -6.83
C ARG A 109 7.64 -9.26 -8.13
N VAL A 110 8.88 -9.77 -8.16
CA VAL A 110 9.73 -9.72 -9.36
C VAL A 110 9.12 -10.56 -10.48
N LEU A 111 8.62 -11.76 -10.18
CA LEU A 111 7.96 -12.62 -11.17
C LEU A 111 6.73 -11.95 -11.77
N MET A 112 5.88 -11.32 -10.95
CA MET A 112 4.71 -10.56 -11.43
C MET A 112 5.12 -9.37 -12.30
N LEU A 113 6.19 -8.68 -11.94
CA LEU A 113 6.71 -7.55 -12.72
C LEU A 113 7.29 -8.02 -14.06
N ILE A 114 8.07 -9.10 -14.08
CA ILE A 114 8.60 -9.69 -15.32
C ILE A 114 7.45 -10.12 -16.22
N GLY A 115 6.50 -10.90 -15.73
CA GLY A 115 5.34 -11.33 -16.51
C GLY A 115 4.52 -10.16 -17.08
N PHE A 116 4.40 -9.07 -16.33
CA PHE A 116 3.75 -7.85 -16.82
C PHE A 116 4.55 -7.18 -17.95
N VAL A 117 5.88 -7.09 -17.82
CA VAL A 117 6.75 -6.54 -18.86
C VAL A 117 6.73 -7.43 -20.12
N GLU A 118 6.75 -8.75 -19.95
CA GLU A 118 6.61 -9.69 -21.07
C GLU A 118 5.26 -9.50 -21.80
N CYS A 119 4.16 -9.39 -21.06
CA CYS A 119 2.85 -9.08 -21.66
C CYS A 119 2.84 -7.76 -22.43
N LEU A 120 3.54 -6.74 -21.93
CA LEU A 120 3.69 -5.46 -22.64
C LEU A 120 4.50 -5.62 -23.93
N THR A 121 5.61 -6.35 -23.91
CA THR A 121 6.51 -6.52 -25.08
C THR A 121 5.88 -7.39 -26.17
N PHE A 122 5.15 -8.43 -25.80
CA PHE A 122 4.46 -9.31 -26.75
C PHE A 122 3.06 -8.82 -27.15
N GLY A 123 2.62 -7.67 -26.65
CA GLY A 123 1.32 -7.09 -26.98
C GLY A 123 0.13 -7.89 -26.44
N ALA A 124 0.32 -8.69 -25.40
CA ALA A 124 -0.74 -9.49 -24.79
C ALA A 124 -1.70 -8.62 -23.92
N THR A 125 -2.40 -7.68 -24.58
CA THR A 125 -3.25 -6.67 -23.94
C THR A 125 -4.33 -7.27 -23.05
N ALA A 126 -4.88 -8.43 -23.41
CA ALA A 126 -5.89 -9.10 -22.60
C ALA A 126 -5.38 -9.45 -21.19
N TRP A 127 -4.15 -9.94 -21.06
CA TRP A 127 -3.53 -10.25 -19.78
C TRP A 127 -3.17 -8.99 -18.98
N ILE A 128 -2.74 -7.94 -19.67
CA ILE A 128 -2.45 -6.63 -19.02
C ILE A 128 -3.70 -6.11 -18.32
N HIS A 129 -4.87 -6.20 -18.95
CA HIS A 129 -6.13 -5.77 -18.38
C HIS A 129 -6.56 -6.56 -17.13
N TYR A 130 -6.10 -7.81 -16.96
CA TYR A 130 -6.32 -8.57 -15.71
C TYR A 130 -5.31 -8.23 -14.61
N MET A 131 -4.15 -7.67 -14.97
CA MET A 131 -3.13 -7.28 -13.99
C MET A 131 -3.23 -5.81 -13.59
N ASP A 132 -3.98 -5.00 -14.34
CA ASP A 132 -4.17 -3.57 -14.08
C ASP A 132 -5.21 -3.32 -12.98
N PRO A 133 -4.83 -2.68 -11.87
CA PRO A 133 -5.74 -2.43 -10.76
C PRO A 133 -6.91 -1.50 -11.10
N TYR A 134 -6.73 -0.57 -12.05
CA TYR A 134 -7.80 0.33 -12.49
C TYR A 134 -8.84 -0.40 -13.34
N THR A 135 -8.37 -1.15 -14.33
CA THR A 135 -9.24 -1.95 -15.21
C THR A 135 -10.01 -3.01 -14.42
N GLU A 136 -9.34 -3.67 -13.46
CA GLU A 136 -10.00 -4.62 -12.56
C GLU A 136 -11.10 -3.97 -11.74
N PHE A 137 -10.83 -2.80 -11.13
CA PHE A 137 -11.85 -2.08 -10.36
C PHE A 137 -13.02 -1.65 -11.24
N THR A 138 -12.77 -1.06 -12.42
CA THR A 138 -13.82 -0.62 -13.35
C THR A 138 -14.63 -1.78 -13.90
N ARG A 139 -14.00 -2.95 -14.12
CA ARG A 139 -14.68 -4.19 -14.49
C ARG A 139 -15.60 -4.68 -13.38
N MET A 140 -15.16 -4.64 -12.11
CA MET A 140 -16.01 -4.97 -10.97
C MET A 140 -17.23 -4.07 -10.87
N VAL A 141 -17.07 -2.76 -11.15
CA VAL A 141 -18.16 -1.78 -11.11
C VAL A 141 -19.10 -1.94 -12.31
N ARG A 142 -18.57 -2.13 -13.51
CA ARG A 142 -19.35 -2.28 -14.76
C ARG A 142 -19.99 -3.64 -14.93
N PHE A 143 -19.63 -4.61 -14.11
CA PHE A 143 -20.16 -5.96 -14.12
C PHE A 143 -21.69 -6.02 -14.25
N TRP A 144 -22.39 -5.21 -13.46
CA TRP A 144 -23.84 -5.12 -13.47
C TRP A 144 -24.43 -4.55 -14.77
N LEU A 145 -23.61 -3.87 -15.58
CA LEU A 145 -24.04 -3.19 -16.80
C LEU A 145 -23.79 -4.01 -18.08
N LEU A 146 -22.89 -4.99 -18.06
CA LEU A 146 -22.37 -5.60 -19.30
C LEU A 146 -22.97 -6.97 -19.64
N GLY A 147 -23.80 -7.59 -18.82
CA GLY A 147 -24.62 -8.76 -19.14
C GLY A 147 -23.96 -9.97 -19.80
N ASN A 148 -22.63 -9.94 -20.04
CA ASN A 148 -21.90 -11.02 -20.71
C ASN A 148 -21.36 -12.02 -19.68
N ALA A 149 -21.85 -13.25 -19.71
CA ALA A 149 -21.57 -14.30 -18.71
C ALA A 149 -20.07 -14.58 -18.48
N GLY A 150 -19.22 -14.55 -19.50
CA GLY A 150 -17.78 -14.80 -19.36
C GLY A 150 -17.04 -13.67 -18.64
N ALA A 151 -17.34 -12.41 -18.98
CA ALA A 151 -16.80 -11.24 -18.31
C ALA A 151 -17.28 -11.17 -16.85
N LEU A 152 -18.49 -11.64 -16.60
CA LEU A 152 -19.16 -11.78 -15.31
C LEU A 152 -18.35 -12.67 -14.37
N ILE A 153 -18.03 -13.87 -14.80
CA ILE A 153 -17.27 -14.85 -14.00
C ILE A 153 -15.89 -14.30 -13.66
N GLY A 154 -15.18 -13.75 -14.65
CA GLY A 154 -13.85 -13.15 -14.44
C GLY A 154 -13.86 -12.02 -13.41
N ALA A 155 -14.80 -11.07 -13.54
CA ALA A 155 -14.94 -9.96 -12.60
C ALA A 155 -15.36 -10.43 -11.20
N ALA A 156 -16.22 -11.45 -11.10
CA ALA A 156 -16.62 -12.01 -9.81
C ALA A 156 -15.44 -12.70 -9.11
N VAL A 157 -14.66 -13.50 -9.82
CA VAL A 157 -13.49 -14.19 -9.27
C VAL A 157 -12.46 -13.19 -8.75
N THR A 158 -12.13 -12.17 -9.54
CA THR A 158 -11.15 -11.14 -9.13
C THR A 158 -11.69 -10.27 -7.98
N ALA A 159 -12.98 -9.96 -7.97
CA ALA A 159 -13.62 -9.23 -6.86
C ALA A 159 -13.56 -10.05 -5.56
N VAL A 160 -13.94 -11.33 -5.60
CA VAL A 160 -13.89 -12.22 -4.44
C VAL A 160 -12.46 -12.37 -3.93
N LEU A 161 -11.49 -12.56 -4.83
CA LEU A 161 -10.08 -12.67 -4.48
C LEU A 161 -9.57 -11.38 -3.80
N THR A 162 -9.88 -10.22 -4.38
CA THR A 162 -9.49 -8.91 -3.86
C THR A 162 -10.09 -8.67 -2.48
N VAL A 163 -11.39 -8.91 -2.33
CA VAL A 163 -12.09 -8.75 -1.05
C VAL A 163 -11.55 -9.72 0.00
N ALA A 164 -11.36 -11.00 -0.35
CA ALA A 164 -10.83 -11.99 0.57
C ALA A 164 -9.40 -11.67 1.04
N MET A 165 -8.53 -11.23 0.14
CA MET A 165 -7.17 -10.81 0.47
C MET A 165 -7.17 -9.53 1.33
N ALA A 166 -8.01 -8.55 1.00
CA ALA A 166 -8.16 -7.32 1.78
C ALA A 166 -8.77 -7.60 3.17
N TRP A 167 -9.70 -8.52 3.24
CA TRP A 167 -10.31 -8.97 4.49
C TRP A 167 -9.31 -9.61 5.43
N ARG A 168 -8.40 -10.43 4.92
CA ARG A 168 -7.40 -11.16 5.72
C ARG A 168 -6.15 -10.34 6.06
N GLY A 169 -5.71 -9.46 5.19
CA GLY A 169 -4.39 -8.84 5.35
C GLY A 169 -4.25 -7.42 4.81
N GLY A 170 -5.35 -6.67 4.64
CA GLY A 170 -5.29 -5.29 4.17
C GLY A 170 -4.81 -5.18 2.73
N ARG A 171 -3.61 -4.68 2.50
CA ARG A 171 -3.06 -4.44 1.17
C ARG A 171 -2.17 -5.57 0.62
N LEU A 172 -2.50 -6.82 0.96
CA LEU A 172 -1.71 -7.97 0.50
C LEU A 172 -1.63 -8.06 -1.04
N LEU A 173 -2.75 -7.85 -1.75
CA LEU A 173 -2.78 -7.92 -3.20
C LEU A 173 -1.85 -6.87 -3.82
N CYS A 174 -1.93 -5.61 -3.36
CA CYS A 174 -1.07 -4.53 -3.85
C CYS A 174 0.42 -4.76 -3.57
N ASN A 175 0.75 -5.43 -2.48
CA ASN A 175 2.13 -5.67 -2.07
C ASN A 175 2.73 -6.98 -2.60
N SER A 176 1.91 -7.93 -3.08
CA SER A 176 2.40 -9.26 -3.49
C SER A 176 2.15 -9.55 -4.97
N LEU A 177 0.98 -9.20 -5.51
CA LEU A 177 0.54 -9.62 -6.84
C LEU A 177 0.46 -8.47 -7.85
N CYS A 178 0.29 -7.23 -7.40
CA CYS A 178 0.12 -6.10 -8.30
C CYS A 178 1.46 -5.68 -8.93
N PRO A 179 1.61 -5.71 -10.28
CA PRO A 179 2.86 -5.32 -10.94
C PRO A 179 3.16 -3.83 -10.76
N VAL A 180 2.13 -2.97 -10.78
CA VAL A 180 2.29 -1.53 -10.47
C VAL A 180 2.80 -1.35 -9.04
N GLY A 181 2.26 -2.13 -8.08
CA GLY A 181 2.74 -2.15 -6.70
C GLY A 181 4.19 -2.61 -6.58
N ALA A 182 4.62 -3.57 -7.40
CA ALA A 182 6.00 -4.05 -7.44
C ALA A 182 6.95 -3.00 -8.03
N ALA A 183 6.59 -2.38 -9.15
CA ALA A 183 7.37 -1.33 -9.82
C ALA A 183 7.55 -0.10 -8.93
N LEU A 184 6.46 0.45 -8.39
CA LEU A 184 6.51 1.58 -7.48
C LEU A 184 7.23 1.24 -6.17
N GLY A 185 7.14 -0.01 -5.71
CA GLY A 185 7.88 -0.49 -4.54
C GLY A 185 9.40 -0.50 -4.76
N ALA A 186 9.84 -0.88 -5.96
CA ALA A 186 11.25 -0.81 -6.34
C ALA A 186 11.74 0.65 -6.39
N LEU A 187 10.95 1.57 -6.96
CA LEU A 187 11.26 3.01 -6.95
C LEU A 187 11.29 3.60 -5.54
N THR A 188 10.38 3.19 -4.66
CA THR A 188 10.33 3.68 -3.28
C THR A 188 11.54 3.24 -2.45
N SER A 189 12.19 2.15 -2.82
CA SER A 189 13.42 1.72 -2.13
C SER A 189 14.55 2.76 -2.22
N VAL A 190 14.54 3.60 -3.25
CA VAL A 190 15.49 4.70 -3.49
C VAL A 190 14.87 6.09 -3.30
N SER A 191 13.64 6.18 -2.77
CA SER A 191 12.93 7.44 -2.60
C SER A 191 13.61 8.39 -1.61
N LEU A 192 13.46 9.69 -1.85
CA LEU A 192 14.05 10.74 -1.00
C LEU A 192 13.38 10.80 0.38
N THR A 193 12.08 10.53 0.45
CA THR A 193 11.35 10.55 1.72
C THR A 193 10.98 9.14 2.15
N ARG A 194 11.02 8.90 3.46
CA ARG A 194 10.72 7.60 4.06
C ARG A 194 10.14 7.75 5.45
N PHE A 195 9.44 6.70 5.88
CA PHE A 195 9.06 6.55 7.28
C PHE A 195 10.21 5.89 8.04
N ASP A 196 10.53 6.47 9.18
CA ASP A 196 11.57 5.99 10.07
C ASP A 196 11.07 5.98 11.51
N ILE A 197 11.53 5.02 12.31
CA ILE A 197 11.19 4.89 13.72
C ILE A 197 12.44 5.27 14.52
N ASN A 198 12.34 6.33 15.34
CA ASN A 198 13.40 6.67 16.26
C ASN A 198 13.43 5.65 17.41
N PRO A 199 14.51 4.85 17.54
CA PRO A 199 14.61 3.83 18.58
C PRO A 199 14.62 4.42 20.00
N ASP A 200 15.12 5.64 20.20
CA ASP A 200 15.21 6.29 21.50
C ASP A 200 13.81 6.68 22.06
N LEU A 201 12.86 6.95 21.18
CA LEU A 201 11.48 7.30 21.52
C LEU A 201 10.53 6.11 21.45
N CYS A 202 10.98 4.98 20.87
CA CYS A 202 10.16 3.81 20.65
C CYS A 202 10.07 2.95 21.91
N VAL A 203 8.87 2.78 22.43
CA VAL A 203 8.59 1.91 23.59
C VAL A 203 8.15 0.49 23.19
N HIS A 204 8.32 0.11 21.93
CA HIS A 204 8.00 -1.22 21.38
C HIS A 204 6.56 -1.71 21.65
N CYS A 205 5.59 -0.80 21.79
CA CYS A 205 4.19 -1.13 22.11
C CYS A 205 3.43 -1.86 20.98
N GLY A 206 4.01 -1.93 19.78
CA GLY A 206 3.42 -2.61 18.61
C GLY A 206 2.20 -1.93 17.98
N ALA A 207 1.72 -0.78 18.47
CA ALA A 207 0.53 -0.11 17.95
C ALA A 207 0.64 0.24 16.46
N CYS A 208 1.82 0.68 16.01
CA CYS A 208 2.11 0.99 14.62
C CYS A 208 2.05 -0.24 13.71
N GLU A 209 2.58 -1.37 14.18
CA GLU A 209 2.55 -2.65 13.46
C GLU A 209 1.12 -3.14 13.29
N ARG A 210 0.32 -3.17 14.39
CA ARG A 210 -1.08 -3.58 14.38
C ARG A 210 -1.99 -2.71 13.50
N THR A 211 -1.60 -1.48 13.20
CA THR A 211 -2.35 -0.55 12.33
C THR A 211 -1.87 -0.58 10.88
N CYS A 212 -0.69 -1.16 10.62
CA CYS A 212 -0.05 -1.11 9.31
C CYS A 212 -0.72 -2.05 8.30
N LYS A 213 -1.57 -1.50 7.42
CA LYS A 213 -2.22 -2.25 6.34
C LYS A 213 -1.24 -2.84 5.32
N GLY A 214 -0.06 -2.23 5.17
CA GLY A 214 1.03 -2.72 4.32
C GLY A 214 1.81 -3.87 4.94
N GLN A 215 1.62 -4.14 6.26
CA GLN A 215 2.35 -5.16 7.02
C GLN A 215 3.87 -5.04 6.89
N CYS A 216 4.36 -3.80 6.82
CA CYS A 216 5.75 -3.46 6.54
C CYS A 216 6.53 -2.92 7.75
N ILE A 217 5.92 -2.89 8.95
CA ILE A 217 6.53 -2.39 10.18
C ILE A 217 6.87 -3.55 11.09
N ARG A 218 8.12 -3.57 11.55
CA ARG A 218 8.61 -4.44 12.62
C ARG A 218 8.88 -3.60 13.85
N SER A 219 7.99 -3.71 14.82
CA SER A 219 8.07 -2.92 16.05
C SER A 219 9.13 -3.42 17.02
N ASP A 220 9.49 -4.70 16.95
CA ASP A 220 10.53 -5.37 17.76
C ASP A 220 11.93 -4.80 17.49
N VAL A 221 12.23 -4.46 16.23
CA VAL A 221 13.52 -3.92 15.80
C VAL A 221 13.44 -2.47 15.29
N SER A 222 12.31 -1.81 15.49
CA SER A 222 12.07 -0.41 15.08
C SER A 222 12.37 -0.13 13.60
N ILE A 223 12.00 -1.06 12.70
CA ILE A 223 12.27 -0.96 11.25
C ILE A 223 10.97 -0.85 10.46
N VAL A 224 10.99 0.01 9.44
CA VAL A 224 9.91 0.14 8.43
C VAL A 224 10.47 -0.28 7.06
N ASP A 225 9.85 -1.29 6.44
CA ASP A 225 10.13 -1.64 5.05
C ASP A 225 9.43 -0.66 4.11
N ASN A 226 10.17 0.36 3.69
CA ASN A 226 9.63 1.42 2.84
C ASN A 226 9.27 0.92 1.43
N SER A 227 9.83 -0.18 0.93
CA SER A 227 9.47 -0.76 -0.37
C SER A 227 8.00 -1.23 -0.42
N ARG A 228 7.42 -1.56 0.72
CA ARG A 228 6.01 -1.98 0.88
C ARG A 228 5.12 -0.91 1.48
N CYS A 229 5.73 0.15 2.02
CA CYS A 229 5.00 1.25 2.62
C CYS A 229 4.23 2.03 1.54
N VAL A 230 2.94 2.25 1.77
CA VAL A 230 2.06 2.98 0.85
C VAL A 230 1.83 4.43 1.28
N SER A 231 2.64 4.94 2.18
CA SER A 231 2.57 6.33 2.68
C SER A 231 1.18 6.73 3.18
N CYS A 232 0.51 5.86 3.95
CA CYS A 232 -0.86 6.09 4.41
C CYS A 232 -0.97 6.92 5.69
N PHE A 233 0.11 7.17 6.41
CA PHE A 233 0.19 7.93 7.67
C PHE A 233 -0.65 7.36 8.83
N ASP A 234 -1.16 6.13 8.74
CA ASP A 234 -1.95 5.54 9.83
C ASP A 234 -1.08 5.24 11.06
N CYS A 235 0.17 4.83 10.86
CA CYS A 235 1.13 4.51 11.93
C CYS A 235 1.56 5.75 12.74
N THR A 236 1.70 6.90 12.10
CA THR A 236 2.06 8.15 12.79
C THR A 236 0.92 8.67 13.68
N ALA A 237 -0.33 8.35 13.33
CA ALA A 237 -1.50 8.80 14.09
C ALA A 237 -1.72 8.00 15.38
N VAL A 238 -1.20 6.76 15.46
CA VAL A 238 -1.40 5.85 16.60
C VAL A 238 -0.18 5.76 17.51
N CYS A 239 0.97 6.32 17.10
CA CYS A 239 2.18 6.30 17.92
C CYS A 239 2.04 7.28 19.10
N PRO A 240 2.01 6.81 20.38
CA PRO A 240 1.80 7.67 21.53
C PRO A 240 2.97 8.64 21.73
N ASN A 241 4.19 8.19 21.49
CA ASN A 241 5.41 8.97 21.71
C ASN A 241 5.90 9.73 20.47
N GLY A 242 5.17 9.67 19.34
CA GLY A 242 5.59 10.32 18.11
C GLY A 242 6.93 9.79 17.55
N ALA A 243 7.31 8.55 17.89
CA ALA A 243 8.57 7.95 17.46
C ALA A 243 8.66 7.75 15.94
N ILE A 244 7.50 7.71 15.24
CA ILE A 244 7.46 7.53 13.79
C ILE A 244 7.41 8.88 13.11
N THR A 245 8.40 9.14 12.28
CA THR A 245 8.54 10.39 11.54
C THR A 245 8.71 10.11 10.04
N TRP A 246 8.19 11.02 9.23
CA TRP A 246 8.41 11.06 7.81
C TRP A 246 9.58 12.03 7.55
N ARG A 247 10.69 11.50 7.06
CA ARG A 247 11.95 12.25 6.92
C ARG A 247 12.47 12.18 5.50
N THR A 248 13.14 13.26 5.09
CA THR A 248 14.01 13.29 3.91
C THR A 248 15.42 12.91 4.32
N GLY A 249 16.10 12.05 3.56
CA GLY A 249 17.49 11.69 3.85
C GLY A 249 18.03 10.66 2.87
N ARG A 250 19.37 10.67 2.70
CA ARG A 250 20.06 9.67 1.89
C ARG A 250 19.88 8.28 2.50
N HIS A 251 19.40 7.38 1.70
CA HIS A 251 19.06 6.01 2.05
C HIS A 251 20.31 5.12 1.98
N ARG A 252 20.60 4.33 3.01
CA ARG A 252 21.26 3.05 2.78
C ARG A 252 20.25 2.15 2.10
N LEU A 253 20.59 1.65 0.91
CA LEU A 253 19.77 0.67 0.18
C LEU A 253 19.41 -0.49 1.11
N GLN A 254 18.22 -0.44 1.69
CA GLN A 254 17.65 -1.57 2.43
C GLN A 254 17.00 -2.52 1.41
N TRP A 255 17.85 -3.10 0.57
CA TRP A 255 17.39 -4.14 -0.32
C TRP A 255 16.98 -5.36 0.52
N PRO A 256 15.84 -6.04 0.23
CA PRO A 256 15.33 -7.16 1.03
C PRO A 256 16.35 -8.30 1.25
N LEU A 257 17.32 -8.44 0.35
CA LEU A 257 18.39 -9.44 0.45
C LEU A 257 19.41 -9.12 1.56
N LEU A 258 19.69 -7.82 1.83
CA LEU A 258 20.60 -7.42 2.89
C LEU A 258 19.98 -7.49 4.28
N GLN A 259 18.64 -7.43 4.37
CA GLN A 259 17.95 -7.63 5.65
C GLN A 259 17.98 -9.09 6.13
N ARG A 260 18.15 -10.07 5.23
CA ARG A 260 18.31 -11.49 5.63
C ARG A 260 19.62 -11.71 6.39
N THR A 261 20.71 -11.03 6.04
CA THR A 261 22.00 -11.17 6.72
C THR A 261 22.03 -10.48 8.08
N SER A 262 21.34 -9.36 8.24
CA SER A 262 21.25 -8.66 9.54
C SER A 262 20.22 -9.27 10.50
N ALA A 263 19.19 -9.97 9.99
CA ALA A 263 18.22 -10.68 10.83
C ALA A 263 18.74 -12.04 11.37
N ALA A 264 19.86 -12.53 10.82
CA ALA A 264 20.51 -13.77 11.26
C ALA A 264 21.52 -13.55 12.39
N THR A 265 21.76 -12.30 12.83
CA THR A 265 22.58 -12.05 14.00
C THR A 265 21.72 -12.21 15.24
N PRO A 266 21.95 -13.24 16.09
CA PRO A 266 21.21 -13.39 17.34
C PRO A 266 21.42 -12.16 18.22
N SER A 267 20.42 -11.80 18.99
CA SER A 267 20.31 -10.69 19.94
C SER A 267 21.38 -10.65 21.06
N ALA A 268 22.60 -11.08 20.80
CA ALA A 268 23.64 -11.25 21.81
C ALA A 268 24.52 -10.02 22.06
N LEU A 269 24.27 -8.89 21.35
CA LEU A 269 25.18 -7.71 21.47
C LEU A 269 24.48 -6.36 21.72
N VAL A 270 23.22 -6.36 22.11
CA VAL A 270 22.62 -5.15 22.69
C VAL A 270 22.44 -5.40 24.17
N ALA A 271 23.49 -5.13 24.94
CA ALA A 271 23.39 -5.04 26.40
C ALA A 271 22.32 -3.98 26.73
N PRO A 272 21.33 -4.27 27.58
CA PRO A 272 20.33 -3.29 27.96
C PRO A 272 21.04 -2.11 28.62
N ASN A 273 20.76 -0.91 28.13
CA ASN A 273 21.25 0.34 28.72
C ASN A 273 20.87 0.40 30.21
N PRO A 274 21.84 0.52 31.13
CA PRO A 274 21.59 0.47 32.59
C PRO A 274 20.63 1.55 33.10
N GLN A 275 20.39 2.61 32.33
CA GLN A 275 19.52 3.72 32.71
C GLN A 275 18.02 3.47 32.50
N GLN A 276 17.63 2.38 31.80
CA GLN A 276 16.21 2.03 31.63
C GLN A 276 15.58 1.34 32.83
N LYS A 277 16.37 0.80 33.77
CA LYS A 277 15.86 0.13 34.98
C LYS A 277 15.31 1.09 36.05
N MET A 278 15.54 2.39 35.96
CA MET A 278 15.14 3.36 37.01
C MET A 278 13.80 4.07 36.76
N LYS A 279 13.04 3.72 35.71
CA LYS A 279 11.73 4.35 35.41
C LYS A 279 10.56 3.39 35.35
N GLN A 280 10.64 2.24 35.97
CA GLN A 280 9.42 1.45 36.24
C GLN A 280 8.85 1.91 37.60
N PRO A 281 7.64 2.48 37.65
CA PRO A 281 6.96 2.70 38.92
C PRO A 281 6.67 1.33 39.54
N SER A 282 7.12 1.14 40.77
CA SER A 282 6.82 0.01 41.62
C SER A 282 5.30 -0.18 41.69
N SER A 283 4.84 -1.34 41.24
CA SER A 283 3.46 -1.81 41.47
C SER A 283 3.26 -1.94 42.97
N PRO A 284 2.20 -1.40 43.58
CA PRO A 284 1.89 -1.67 44.97
C PRO A 284 1.39 -3.12 45.10
N ALA A 285 2.00 -3.82 46.02
CA ALA A 285 1.54 -5.13 46.49
C ALA A 285 0.17 -4.98 47.12
N GLN A 286 -0.82 -5.70 46.62
CA GLN A 286 -1.89 -6.36 47.37
C GLN A 286 -2.40 -7.53 46.55
#